data_3e86e64cc9bb4bbba5a1e541f43aaff0
#
_entry.id   3e86e64cc9bb4bbba5a1e541f43aaff0
#
_cell.length_a   1.000
_cell.length_b   1.000
_cell.length_c   1.000
_cell.angle_alpha   90.00
_cell.angle_beta   90.00
_cell.angle_gamma   90.00
#
_symmetry.space_group_name_H-M   'P 1'
#
loop_
_entity.id
_entity.type
_entity.pdbx_description
1 polymer ?
#
loop_
_entity_poly.entity_id
_entity_poly.type
_entity_poly.pdbx_seq_one_letter_code
_entity_poly.pdbx_strand_id
1 'polypeptide(L)'
;MVCADIEGGISIFRFTNVLLLIDGSEATTLDEMQQTLRAIWAAEQPVPWRSGTMEAMARFLRSLRGRQDWRGNVGKRAWVAAKYVLRCLTLLRGHLDFLAQIEGEPALLAFRRRDPRMLERHLHRYLTRGWRRRQRLDAIRWHYHHALAAMPAAVFRAVYVEGIARLGLLMLKDGGHLELGLRPPIVFGCEGELCIQIGDDSGNPLYRVVVTVIDADTLAIGCIQGPDGGDARETVRALTRNLHGLRPRCLMLALARALARHWGLSRLLAVGNAAHPLRNPRRRFVADYDAYWEEQHGRETGDGWYELPLHPQRKTEADIPSQHRSAFRKREAVRIEAERLLSDAMNAMPRRHRQHEAHAVEPDFGPLLHGICAEAS
;
A
#
# COMPACT_ATOMS: atom_id res chain seq x y z
N MET A 1 -10.32 29.44 -43.85
CA MET A 1 -11.56 28.84 -43.38
C MET A 1 -11.27 27.38 -43.05
N VAL A 2 -11.40 27.06 -41.88
CA VAL A 2 -11.46 25.84 -41.05
C VAL A 2 -10.46 25.94 -39.90
N CYS A 3 -10.91 26.52 -38.81
CA CYS A 3 -10.43 26.23 -37.46
C CYS A 3 -11.43 25.26 -36.87
N ALA A 4 -11.02 24.08 -36.52
CA ALA A 4 -11.70 23.23 -35.57
C ALA A 4 -10.74 22.14 -35.03
N ASP A 5 -10.81 21.92 -33.73
CA ASP A 5 -10.41 20.74 -32.97
C ASP A 5 -8.91 20.50 -32.70
N ILE A 6 -8.37 21.27 -31.75
CA ILE A 6 -7.09 20.94 -31.09
C ILE A 6 -7.28 20.39 -29.64
N GLU A 7 -8.44 20.46 -29.05
CA GLU A 7 -8.62 20.06 -27.64
C GLU A 7 -8.91 18.55 -27.40
N GLY A 8 -9.32 17.80 -28.43
CA GLY A 8 -9.53 16.35 -28.33
C GLY A 8 -8.28 15.49 -28.58
N GLY A 9 -7.28 16.03 -29.29
CA GLY A 9 -6.12 15.26 -29.75
C GLY A 9 -5.11 14.90 -28.67
N ILE A 10 -4.96 15.72 -27.65
CA ILE A 10 -3.94 15.51 -26.60
C ILE A 10 -4.33 14.39 -25.63
N SER A 11 -5.61 14.24 -25.33
CA SER A 11 -6.11 13.17 -24.46
C SER A 11 -6.06 11.80 -25.13
N ILE A 12 -6.38 11.73 -26.43
CA ILE A 12 -6.33 10.48 -27.23
C ILE A 12 -4.91 10.05 -27.48
N PHE A 13 -3.98 10.98 -27.72
CA PHE A 13 -2.57 10.69 -27.96
C PHE A 13 -1.88 10.10 -26.70
N ARG A 14 -2.30 10.51 -25.51
CA ARG A 14 -1.80 9.98 -24.24
C ARG A 14 -2.31 8.56 -23.94
N PHE A 15 -3.55 8.26 -24.28
CA PHE A 15 -4.11 6.92 -24.17
C PHE A 15 -3.50 5.94 -25.17
N THR A 16 -3.21 6.40 -26.39
CA THR A 16 -2.64 5.57 -27.46
C THR A 16 -1.19 5.19 -27.15
N ASN A 17 -0.40 6.07 -26.54
CA ASN A 17 0.98 5.74 -26.14
C ASN A 17 1.04 4.75 -24.97
N VAL A 18 0.09 4.79 -24.02
CA VAL A 18 0.00 3.78 -22.97
C VAL A 18 -0.52 2.45 -23.54
N LEU A 19 -1.44 2.48 -24.50
CA LEU A 19 -1.93 1.27 -25.19
C LEU A 19 -0.86 0.64 -26.10
N LEU A 20 -0.03 1.42 -26.77
CA LEU A 20 1.09 0.92 -27.60
C LEU A 20 2.20 0.26 -26.74
N LEU A 21 2.37 0.70 -25.49
CA LEU A 21 3.27 0.06 -24.53
C LEU A 21 2.71 -1.28 -23.99
N ILE A 22 1.40 -1.50 -24.11
CA ILE A 22 0.71 -2.72 -23.65
C ILE A 22 0.57 -3.76 -24.78
N ASP A 23 0.69 -3.35 -26.06
CA ASP A 23 0.42 -4.20 -27.23
C ASP A 23 1.59 -5.09 -27.67
N GLY A 24 2.56 -5.34 -26.78
CA GLY A 24 3.40 -6.55 -26.83
C GLY A 24 4.31 -6.76 -28.06
N SER A 25 4.56 -5.76 -28.91
CA SER A 25 5.39 -5.95 -30.11
C SER A 25 6.88 -5.61 -29.93
N GLU A 26 7.26 -4.97 -28.84
CA GLU A 26 8.67 -4.82 -28.41
C GLU A 26 8.74 -4.90 -26.90
N ALA A 27 9.71 -5.65 -26.37
CA ALA A 27 9.93 -5.81 -24.93
C ALA A 27 10.33 -4.45 -24.32
N THR A 28 9.35 -3.66 -23.98
CA THR A 28 9.55 -2.39 -23.26
C THR A 28 10.15 -2.72 -21.92
N THR A 29 11.36 -2.27 -21.66
CA THR A 29 12.04 -2.50 -20.39
C THR A 29 11.29 -1.76 -19.26
N LEU A 30 11.37 -2.28 -18.04
CA LEU A 30 10.85 -1.62 -16.84
C LEU A 30 11.36 -0.18 -16.69
N ASP A 31 12.60 0.08 -17.17
CA ASP A 31 13.22 1.42 -17.19
C ASP A 31 12.51 2.38 -18.15
N GLU A 32 12.11 1.92 -19.33
CA GLU A 32 11.35 2.74 -20.29
C GLU A 32 9.96 3.07 -19.76
N MET A 33 9.31 2.12 -19.09
CA MET A 33 8.04 2.35 -18.41
C MET A 33 8.18 3.39 -17.28
N GLN A 34 9.23 3.30 -16.48
CA GLN A 34 9.51 4.28 -15.42
C GLN A 34 9.84 5.67 -16.00
N GLN A 35 10.63 5.75 -17.07
CA GLN A 35 10.92 7.02 -17.76
C GLN A 35 9.64 7.64 -18.32
N THR A 36 8.79 6.83 -18.94
CA THR A 36 7.49 7.28 -19.47
C THR A 36 6.58 7.76 -18.33
N LEU A 37 6.52 7.04 -17.19
CA LEU A 37 5.77 7.46 -16.02
C LEU A 37 6.32 8.77 -15.42
N ARG A 38 7.64 8.94 -15.37
CA ARG A 38 8.29 10.21 -14.96
C ARG A 38 7.96 11.36 -15.91
N ALA A 39 7.98 11.10 -17.21
CA ALA A 39 7.66 12.11 -18.23
C ALA A 39 6.18 12.53 -18.18
N ILE A 40 5.26 11.56 -18.01
CA ILE A 40 3.83 11.82 -17.83
C ILE A 40 3.58 12.65 -16.57
N TRP A 41 4.23 12.29 -15.45
CA TRP A 41 4.11 13.04 -14.20
C TRP A 41 4.72 14.45 -14.30
N ALA A 42 5.87 14.61 -14.94
CA ALA A 42 6.50 15.91 -15.15
C ALA A 42 5.69 16.81 -16.11
N ALA A 43 4.98 16.21 -17.07
CA ALA A 43 4.11 16.92 -18.01
C ALA A 43 2.75 17.33 -17.39
N GLU A 44 2.36 16.73 -16.25
CA GLU A 44 1.18 17.14 -15.45
C GLU A 44 1.46 18.37 -14.57
N GLN A 45 2.17 19.39 -15.10
CA GLN A 45 2.14 20.72 -14.50
C GLN A 45 0.68 21.24 -14.57
N PRO A 46 0.21 21.95 -13.56
CA PRO A 46 -1.21 22.27 -13.43
C PRO A 46 -1.74 23.02 -14.65
N VAL A 47 -2.70 22.42 -15.34
CA VAL A 47 -3.46 23.05 -16.42
C VAL A 47 -4.13 24.31 -15.85
N PRO A 48 -4.01 25.48 -16.49
CA PRO A 48 -4.58 26.72 -15.97
C PRO A 48 -6.11 26.66 -15.92
N TRP A 49 -6.64 27.08 -14.78
CA TRP A 49 -8.03 27.01 -14.29
C TRP A 49 -9.07 27.80 -15.13
N ARG A 50 -9.10 27.77 -16.44
CA ARG A 50 -9.99 28.67 -17.21
C ARG A 50 -11.38 28.11 -17.60
N SER A 51 -11.69 26.85 -17.39
CA SER A 51 -13.03 26.32 -17.75
C SER A 51 -13.69 25.40 -16.70
N GLY A 52 -13.16 25.29 -15.50
CA GLY A 52 -13.54 24.23 -14.57
C GLY A 52 -14.00 24.64 -13.18
N THR A 53 -14.23 25.94 -12.88
CA THR A 53 -14.57 26.34 -11.49
C THR A 53 -15.90 25.71 -11.02
N MET A 54 -16.90 25.67 -11.88
CA MET A 54 -18.19 25.04 -11.57
C MET A 54 -18.05 23.54 -11.41
N GLU A 55 -17.29 22.90 -12.33
CA GLU A 55 -17.04 21.46 -12.28
C GLU A 55 -16.21 21.06 -11.06
N ALA A 56 -15.16 21.83 -10.74
CA ALA A 56 -14.36 21.62 -9.54
C ALA A 56 -15.20 21.74 -8.25
N MET A 57 -16.09 22.71 -8.18
CA MET A 57 -17.02 22.88 -7.08
C MET A 57 -18.00 21.70 -7.01
N ALA A 58 -18.54 21.27 -8.15
CA ALA A 58 -19.42 20.10 -8.22
C ALA A 58 -18.73 18.81 -7.75
N ARG A 59 -17.44 18.58 -8.13
CA ARG A 59 -16.62 17.47 -7.61
C ARG A 59 -16.45 17.55 -6.09
N PHE A 60 -16.13 18.73 -5.59
CA PHE A 60 -15.99 18.91 -4.16
C PHE A 60 -17.30 18.59 -3.42
N LEU A 61 -18.43 19.08 -3.89
CA LEU A 61 -19.74 18.75 -3.32
C LEU A 61 -20.08 17.27 -3.42
N ARG A 62 -19.73 16.62 -4.54
CA ARG A 62 -19.85 15.15 -4.68
C ARG A 62 -18.96 14.40 -3.68
N SER A 63 -17.81 14.95 -3.28
CA SER A 63 -16.94 14.32 -2.29
C SER A 63 -17.54 14.26 -0.88
N LEU A 64 -18.53 15.10 -0.58
CA LEU A 64 -19.28 15.08 0.68
C LEU A 64 -20.37 14.00 0.72
N ARG A 65 -20.72 13.40 -0.43
CA ARG A 65 -21.76 12.37 -0.53
C ARG A 65 -21.16 10.97 -0.41
N GLY A 66 -21.96 10.00 0.06
CA GLY A 66 -21.55 8.62 0.20
C GLY A 66 -20.51 8.39 1.29
N ARG A 67 -20.43 9.26 2.29
CA ARG A 67 -19.48 9.22 3.39
C ARG A 67 -19.96 8.29 4.50
N GLN A 68 -19.94 6.97 4.22
CA GLN A 68 -20.32 5.94 5.20
C GLN A 68 -19.34 5.86 6.38
N ASP A 69 -18.13 6.37 6.18
CA ASP A 69 -17.08 6.51 7.18
C ASP A 69 -17.41 7.56 8.27
N TRP A 70 -18.32 8.50 8.00
CA TRP A 70 -18.74 9.51 8.96
C TRP A 70 -19.85 8.94 9.86
N ARG A 71 -19.45 8.39 11.00
CA ARG A 71 -20.33 7.71 11.94
C ARG A 71 -20.89 8.68 13.01
N GLY A 72 -22.02 8.30 13.61
CA GLY A 72 -22.67 9.02 14.71
C GLY A 72 -23.97 9.73 14.30
N ASN A 73 -24.52 10.53 15.22
CA ASN A 73 -25.73 11.33 14.99
C ASN A 73 -25.48 12.46 13.96
N VAL A 74 -26.54 13.12 13.56
CA VAL A 74 -26.52 14.19 12.54
C VAL A 74 -25.52 15.30 12.92
N GLY A 75 -25.50 15.74 14.17
CA GLY A 75 -24.59 16.79 14.64
C GLY A 75 -23.12 16.37 14.56
N LYS A 76 -22.80 15.12 14.98
CA LYS A 76 -21.44 14.58 14.87
C LYS A 76 -21.00 14.46 13.40
N ARG A 77 -21.88 14.00 12.51
CA ARG A 77 -21.59 13.90 11.06
C ARG A 77 -21.37 15.28 10.45
N ALA A 78 -22.21 16.26 10.79
CA ALA A 78 -22.05 17.64 10.34
C ALA A 78 -20.72 18.25 10.81
N TRP A 79 -20.32 17.99 12.05
CA TRP A 79 -19.02 18.42 12.59
C TRP A 79 -17.83 17.81 11.87
N VAL A 80 -17.89 16.49 11.57
CA VAL A 80 -16.84 15.82 10.78
C VAL A 80 -16.76 16.37 9.37
N ALA A 81 -17.92 16.63 8.73
CA ALA A 81 -17.99 17.27 7.41
C ALA A 81 -17.37 18.68 7.43
N ALA A 82 -17.69 19.49 8.44
CA ALA A 82 -17.11 20.83 8.59
C ALA A 82 -15.58 20.78 8.76
N LYS A 83 -15.06 19.84 9.58
CA LYS A 83 -13.62 19.63 9.73
C LYS A 83 -12.97 19.21 8.40
N TYR A 84 -13.61 18.33 7.63
CA TYR A 84 -13.12 17.92 6.32
C TYR A 84 -13.02 19.11 5.38
N VAL A 85 -14.10 19.91 5.23
CA VAL A 85 -14.11 21.12 4.39
C VAL A 85 -12.99 22.07 4.81
N LEU A 86 -12.91 22.40 6.09
CA LEU A 86 -11.90 23.33 6.61
C LEU A 86 -10.46 22.84 6.34
N ARG A 87 -10.21 21.55 6.48
CA ARG A 87 -8.90 20.96 6.18
C ARG A 87 -8.59 20.98 4.67
N CYS A 88 -9.58 20.76 3.81
CA CYS A 88 -9.40 20.84 2.36
C CYS A 88 -9.01 22.24 1.90
N LEU A 89 -9.54 23.30 2.52
CA LEU A 89 -9.19 24.68 2.18
C LEU A 89 -7.69 24.96 2.27
N THR A 90 -6.97 24.30 3.17
CA THR A 90 -5.51 24.47 3.33
C THR A 90 -4.69 23.89 2.18
N LEU A 91 -5.29 23.07 1.31
CA LEU A 91 -4.66 22.44 0.14
C LEU A 91 -5.67 22.30 -1.01
N LEU A 92 -6.51 23.33 -1.22
CA LEU A 92 -7.71 23.23 -2.04
C LEU A 92 -7.41 22.76 -3.48
N ARG A 93 -6.45 23.38 -4.16
CA ARG A 93 -6.08 22.99 -5.53
C ARG A 93 -5.66 21.52 -5.60
N GLY A 94 -4.65 21.12 -4.81
CA GLY A 94 -4.18 19.74 -4.82
C GLY A 94 -5.27 18.73 -4.48
N HIS A 95 -6.18 19.07 -3.58
CA HIS A 95 -7.31 18.21 -3.24
C HIS A 95 -8.32 18.09 -4.40
N LEU A 96 -8.63 19.18 -5.10
CA LEU A 96 -9.50 19.18 -6.28
C LEU A 96 -8.89 18.36 -7.44
N ASP A 97 -7.59 18.49 -7.66
CA ASP A 97 -6.85 17.69 -8.65
C ASP A 97 -6.90 16.19 -8.31
N PHE A 98 -6.77 15.86 -7.01
CA PHE A 98 -6.90 14.50 -6.53
C PHE A 98 -8.32 13.94 -6.73
N LEU A 99 -9.35 14.74 -6.46
CA LEU A 99 -10.73 14.36 -6.75
C LEU A 99 -10.96 14.13 -8.25
N ALA A 100 -10.36 14.97 -9.10
CA ALA A 100 -10.45 14.81 -10.56
C ALA A 100 -9.77 13.51 -11.00
N GLN A 101 -8.59 13.17 -10.46
CA GLN A 101 -7.90 11.92 -10.71
C GLN A 101 -8.76 10.70 -10.32
N ILE A 102 -9.39 10.74 -9.14
CA ILE A 102 -10.26 9.64 -8.69
C ILE A 102 -11.49 9.48 -9.60
N GLU A 103 -12.11 10.59 -10.02
CA GLU A 103 -13.29 10.53 -10.89
C GLU A 103 -12.94 10.12 -12.32
N GLY A 104 -11.73 10.42 -12.80
CA GLY A 104 -11.23 10.00 -14.10
C GLY A 104 -10.87 8.52 -14.21
N GLU A 105 -10.64 7.84 -13.07
CA GLU A 105 -10.22 6.44 -13.03
C GLU A 105 -11.32 5.53 -12.46
N PRO A 106 -11.98 4.71 -13.28
CA PRO A 106 -13.07 3.84 -12.83
C PRO A 106 -12.73 2.94 -11.67
N ALA A 107 -11.49 2.43 -11.62
CA ALA A 107 -10.99 1.58 -10.54
C ALA A 107 -10.85 2.34 -9.21
N LEU A 108 -10.35 3.59 -9.25
CA LEU A 108 -10.27 4.45 -8.08
C LEU A 108 -11.66 4.91 -7.62
N LEU A 109 -12.57 5.17 -8.56
CA LEU A 109 -13.94 5.51 -8.23
C LEU A 109 -14.67 4.34 -7.53
N ALA A 110 -14.43 3.11 -7.97
CA ALA A 110 -14.94 1.91 -7.30
C ALA A 110 -14.34 1.75 -5.90
N PHE A 111 -13.04 1.95 -5.76
CA PHE A 111 -12.38 1.92 -4.46
C PHE A 111 -12.90 3.01 -3.51
N ARG A 112 -13.10 4.25 -3.99
CA ARG A 112 -13.72 5.33 -3.20
C ARG A 112 -15.09 4.95 -2.64
N ARG A 113 -15.90 4.23 -3.41
CA ARG A 113 -17.23 3.78 -2.96
C ARG A 113 -17.12 2.80 -1.79
N ARG A 114 -16.09 1.96 -1.79
CA ARG A 114 -15.79 1.02 -0.71
C ARG A 114 -15.15 1.72 0.50
N ASP A 115 -14.14 2.55 0.25
CA ASP A 115 -13.40 3.27 1.31
C ASP A 115 -13.35 4.77 1.02
N PRO A 116 -14.40 5.53 1.41
CA PRO A 116 -14.43 6.98 1.21
C PRO A 116 -13.33 7.72 1.98
N ARG A 117 -12.70 7.10 2.99
CA ARG A 117 -11.59 7.71 3.76
C ARG A 117 -10.36 7.99 2.91
N MET A 118 -10.21 7.33 1.74
CA MET A 118 -9.13 7.65 0.82
C MET A 118 -9.08 9.15 0.47
N LEU A 119 -10.23 9.83 0.49
CA LEU A 119 -10.35 11.26 0.15
C LEU A 119 -9.69 12.17 1.19
N GLU A 120 -9.46 11.70 2.41
CA GLU A 120 -8.97 12.57 3.50
C GLU A 120 -7.70 12.07 4.20
N ARG A 121 -7.11 10.95 3.78
CA ARG A 121 -5.88 10.42 4.41
C ARG A 121 -4.76 11.44 4.48
N HIS A 122 -4.53 12.21 3.40
CA HIS A 122 -3.51 13.26 3.36
C HIS A 122 -3.79 14.45 4.29
N LEU A 123 -5.03 14.63 4.72
CA LEU A 123 -5.44 15.69 5.63
C LEU A 123 -5.11 15.36 7.09
N HIS A 124 -4.79 14.09 7.38
CA HIS A 124 -4.41 13.56 8.70
C HIS A 124 -2.91 13.24 8.76
N ARG A 125 -2.45 12.68 9.88
CA ARG A 125 -1.13 12.08 9.99
C ARG A 125 -1.08 10.88 9.04
N TYR A 126 -0.05 10.82 8.22
CA TYR A 126 0.07 9.79 7.22
C TYR A 126 1.55 9.49 6.96
N LEU A 127 1.90 8.21 6.96
CA LEU A 127 3.18 7.59 6.73
C LEU A 127 4.29 8.08 7.66
N THR A 128 4.51 9.36 7.76
CA THR A 128 5.42 9.99 8.74
C THR A 128 4.84 11.26 9.33
N ARG A 129 5.19 11.55 10.58
CA ARG A 129 4.77 12.78 11.28
C ARG A 129 5.40 14.04 10.67
N GLY A 130 6.60 13.91 10.09
CA GLY A 130 7.36 15.03 9.53
C GLY A 130 6.74 15.64 8.26
N TRP A 131 5.92 14.89 7.55
CA TRP A 131 5.38 15.37 6.27
C TRP A 131 4.29 16.41 6.41
N ARG A 132 4.36 17.41 5.53
CA ARG A 132 3.28 18.37 5.28
C ARG A 132 2.17 17.71 4.47
N ARG A 133 0.96 18.30 4.48
CA ARG A 133 -0.20 17.76 3.74
C ARG A 133 0.05 17.56 2.24
N ARG A 134 0.83 18.45 1.62
CA ARG A 134 1.20 18.33 0.21
C ARG A 134 2.02 17.06 -0.06
N GLN A 135 3.06 16.81 0.71
CA GLN A 135 3.89 15.60 0.58
C GLN A 135 3.08 14.32 0.78
N ARG A 136 2.14 14.32 1.74
CA ARG A 136 1.22 13.19 1.97
C ARG A 136 0.32 12.95 0.77
N LEU A 137 -0.24 14.00 0.19
CA LEU A 137 -1.08 13.92 -1.00
C LEU A 137 -0.30 13.41 -2.20
N ASP A 138 0.89 13.95 -2.42
CA ASP A 138 1.75 13.56 -3.53
C ASP A 138 2.11 12.07 -3.43
N ALA A 139 2.47 11.57 -2.23
CA ALA A 139 2.74 10.15 -2.01
C ALA A 139 1.51 9.26 -2.28
N ILE A 140 0.31 9.66 -1.85
CA ILE A 140 -0.92 8.91 -2.14
C ILE A 140 -1.21 8.88 -3.64
N ARG A 141 -1.04 9.99 -4.33
CA ARG A 141 -1.23 10.08 -5.78
C ARG A 141 -0.23 9.21 -6.53
N TRP A 142 1.05 9.24 -6.14
CA TRP A 142 2.10 8.39 -6.68
C TRP A 142 1.76 6.91 -6.50
N HIS A 143 1.35 6.52 -5.31
CA HIS A 143 1.00 5.13 -5.06
C HIS A 143 -0.09 4.61 -5.98
N TYR A 144 -1.23 5.32 -6.07
CA TYR A 144 -2.32 4.86 -6.92
C TYR A 144 -2.01 4.94 -8.40
N HIS A 145 -1.25 5.95 -8.83
CA HIS A 145 -0.77 6.02 -10.21
C HIS A 145 0.12 4.81 -10.55
N HIS A 146 1.09 4.51 -9.69
CA HIS A 146 1.98 3.37 -9.87
C HIS A 146 1.23 2.03 -9.78
N ALA A 147 0.36 1.87 -8.78
CA ALA A 147 -0.40 0.64 -8.59
C ALA A 147 -1.32 0.33 -9.79
N LEU A 148 -1.97 1.34 -10.37
CA LEU A 148 -2.79 1.19 -11.59
C LEU A 148 -1.95 0.77 -12.80
N ALA A 149 -0.71 1.23 -12.91
CA ALA A 149 0.18 0.89 -14.01
C ALA A 149 0.88 -0.47 -13.84
N ALA A 150 1.27 -0.81 -12.59
CA ALA A 150 2.13 -1.96 -12.30
C ALA A 150 1.38 -3.21 -11.82
N MET A 151 0.14 -3.08 -11.34
CA MET A 151 -0.65 -4.24 -10.91
C MET A 151 -1.58 -4.70 -12.04
N PRO A 152 -1.72 -6.02 -12.26
CA PRO A 152 -2.79 -6.55 -13.11
C PRO A 152 -4.15 -6.02 -12.63
N ALA A 153 -5.02 -5.60 -13.55
CA ALA A 153 -6.32 -4.99 -13.22
C ALA A 153 -7.18 -5.87 -12.30
N ALA A 154 -7.12 -7.19 -12.47
CA ALA A 154 -7.82 -8.14 -11.61
C ALA A 154 -7.28 -8.11 -10.17
N VAL A 155 -5.94 -8.00 -9.99
CA VAL A 155 -5.32 -7.91 -8.67
C VAL A 155 -5.64 -6.57 -8.02
N PHE A 156 -5.55 -5.47 -8.76
CA PHE A 156 -5.95 -4.15 -8.27
C PHE A 156 -7.40 -4.17 -7.76
N ARG A 157 -8.32 -4.73 -8.55
CA ARG A 157 -9.73 -4.87 -8.20
C ARG A 157 -9.90 -5.74 -6.94
N ALA A 158 -9.27 -6.92 -6.89
CA ALA A 158 -9.34 -7.80 -5.73
C ALA A 158 -8.85 -7.11 -4.46
N VAL A 159 -7.72 -6.38 -4.53
CA VAL A 159 -7.18 -5.64 -3.39
C VAL A 159 -8.12 -4.50 -2.99
N TYR A 160 -8.35 -3.53 -3.87
CA TYR A 160 -8.94 -2.25 -3.49
C TYR A 160 -10.48 -2.22 -3.54
N VAL A 161 -11.10 -3.03 -4.37
CA VAL A 161 -12.56 -3.07 -4.51
C VAL A 161 -13.18 -4.24 -3.75
N GLU A 162 -12.59 -5.43 -3.83
CA GLU A 162 -13.10 -6.63 -3.15
C GLU A 162 -12.53 -6.78 -1.73
N GLY A 163 -11.33 -6.21 -1.47
CA GLY A 163 -10.72 -6.06 -0.16
C GLY A 163 -9.66 -7.07 0.21
N ILE A 164 -9.45 -8.09 -0.62
CA ILE A 164 -8.35 -9.02 -0.50
C ILE A 164 -8.05 -9.69 -1.83
N ALA A 165 -6.79 -9.72 -2.20
CA ALA A 165 -6.27 -10.62 -3.23
C ALA A 165 -5.50 -11.74 -2.54
N ARG A 166 -6.03 -12.98 -2.59
CA ARG A 166 -5.35 -14.16 -2.07
C ARG A 166 -4.32 -14.62 -3.09
N LEU A 167 -3.05 -14.73 -2.67
CA LEU A 167 -1.93 -15.06 -3.55
C LEU A 167 -1.60 -16.55 -3.53
N GLY A 168 -1.81 -17.21 -2.40
CA GLY A 168 -1.56 -18.63 -2.23
C GLY A 168 -1.26 -19.01 -0.78
N LEU A 169 -0.87 -20.26 -0.60
CA LEU A 169 -0.63 -20.87 0.71
C LEU A 169 0.86 -21.17 0.90
N LEU A 170 1.37 -20.87 2.08
CA LEU A 170 2.71 -21.23 2.54
C LEU A 170 2.61 -22.39 3.51
N MET A 171 3.19 -23.52 3.14
CA MET A 171 3.17 -24.72 3.99
C MET A 171 4.06 -24.55 5.21
N LEU A 172 3.56 -24.96 6.36
CA LEU A 172 4.23 -24.94 7.65
C LEU A 172 4.85 -26.30 7.99
N LYS A 173 5.79 -26.29 8.94
CA LYS A 173 6.49 -27.49 9.41
C LYS A 173 5.54 -28.54 10.02
N ASP A 174 4.50 -28.09 10.69
CA ASP A 174 3.50 -28.94 11.36
C ASP A 174 2.41 -29.48 10.42
N GLY A 175 2.48 -29.16 9.13
CA GLY A 175 1.49 -29.57 8.13
C GLY A 175 0.36 -28.54 7.94
N GLY A 176 0.26 -27.51 8.77
CA GLY A 176 -0.63 -26.39 8.59
C GLY A 176 -0.15 -25.47 7.44
N HIS A 177 -0.88 -24.39 7.22
CA HIS A 177 -0.51 -23.42 6.19
C HIS A 177 -0.79 -21.97 6.65
N LEU A 178 -0.18 -21.02 5.95
CA LEU A 178 -0.49 -19.59 6.07
C LEU A 178 -0.99 -19.08 4.73
N GLU A 179 -2.07 -18.32 4.74
CA GLU A 179 -2.54 -17.62 3.55
C GLU A 179 -1.73 -16.33 3.35
N LEU A 180 -1.09 -16.20 2.19
CA LEU A 180 -0.46 -14.95 1.75
C LEU A 180 -1.48 -14.15 0.95
N GLY A 181 -1.63 -12.86 1.28
CA GLY A 181 -2.58 -11.98 0.60
C GLY A 181 -2.17 -10.52 0.56
N LEU A 182 -2.82 -9.79 -0.34
CA LEU A 182 -2.74 -8.33 -0.43
C LEU A 182 -4.07 -7.73 -0.04
N ARG A 183 -4.03 -6.62 0.70
CA ARG A 183 -5.22 -5.90 1.15
C ARG A 183 -5.05 -4.39 0.96
N PRO A 184 -6.17 -3.64 0.93
CA PRO A 184 -6.12 -2.18 0.98
C PRO A 184 -5.60 -1.71 2.35
N PRO A 185 -5.42 -0.40 2.53
CA PRO A 185 -4.99 0.18 3.80
C PRO A 185 -5.80 -0.32 4.98
N ILE A 186 -5.09 -0.71 6.03
CA ILE A 186 -5.69 -1.05 7.32
C ILE A 186 -6.00 0.22 8.09
N VAL A 187 -6.93 0.08 9.01
CA VAL A 187 -7.48 1.08 9.93
C VAL A 187 -7.01 2.52 9.66
N PHE A 188 -7.90 3.39 9.23
CA PHE A 188 -7.64 4.79 8.87
C PHE A 188 -6.61 5.04 7.75
N GLY A 189 -5.82 4.04 7.31
CA GLY A 189 -4.83 4.18 6.24
C GLY A 189 -3.71 5.16 6.57
N CYS A 190 -3.31 5.29 7.83
CA CYS A 190 -2.26 6.24 8.22
C CYS A 190 -0.85 5.70 8.04
N GLU A 191 -0.68 4.39 7.87
CA GLU A 191 0.62 3.72 7.74
C GLU A 191 0.97 3.36 6.29
N GLY A 192 0.07 3.59 5.34
CA GLY A 192 0.31 3.36 3.91
C GLY A 192 -0.90 2.89 3.15
N GLU A 193 -0.71 2.54 1.86
CA GLU A 193 -1.78 2.30 0.90
C GLU A 193 -1.93 0.83 0.47
N LEU A 194 -0.93 -0.01 0.68
CA LEU A 194 -0.98 -1.44 0.36
C LEU A 194 -0.47 -2.26 1.53
N CYS A 195 -1.26 -3.26 1.95
CA CYS A 195 -0.91 -4.20 3.00
C CYS A 195 -0.61 -5.57 2.40
N ILE A 196 0.59 -6.11 2.64
CA ILE A 196 0.91 -7.51 2.41
C ILE A 196 0.72 -8.21 3.76
N GLN A 197 -0.01 -9.31 3.80
CA GLN A 197 -0.28 -10.04 5.04
C GLN A 197 -0.09 -11.54 4.88
N ILE A 198 0.25 -12.19 5.99
CA ILE A 198 0.07 -13.62 6.19
C ILE A 198 -1.00 -13.82 7.27
N GLY A 199 -1.94 -14.71 7.00
CA GLY A 199 -3.05 -15.05 7.89
C GLY A 199 -3.08 -16.54 8.22
N ASP A 200 -3.88 -16.89 9.22
CA ASP A 200 -4.21 -18.27 9.56
C ASP A 200 -5.30 -18.84 8.64
N ASP A 201 -5.66 -20.10 8.87
CA ASP A 201 -6.70 -20.83 8.14
C ASP A 201 -8.09 -20.18 8.24
N SER A 202 -8.31 -19.36 9.27
CA SER A 202 -9.55 -18.62 9.49
C SER A 202 -9.53 -17.24 8.81
N GLY A 203 -8.42 -16.87 8.14
CA GLY A 203 -8.22 -15.58 7.51
C GLY A 203 -7.85 -14.44 8.47
N ASN A 204 -7.59 -14.75 9.77
CA ASN A 204 -7.12 -13.74 10.71
C ASN A 204 -5.68 -13.34 10.38
N PRO A 205 -5.36 -12.06 10.31
CA PRO A 205 -4.01 -11.61 10.02
C PRO A 205 -3.08 -11.90 11.21
N LEU A 206 -2.01 -12.66 10.96
CA LEU A 206 -0.96 -12.96 11.94
C LEU A 206 0.21 -11.99 11.83
N TYR A 207 0.61 -11.63 10.61
CA TYR A 207 1.63 -10.62 10.35
C TYR A 207 1.30 -9.82 9.11
N ARG A 208 1.72 -8.56 9.10
CA ARG A 208 1.51 -7.66 7.97
C ARG A 208 2.65 -6.65 7.83
N VAL A 209 2.90 -6.24 6.59
CA VAL A 209 3.72 -5.07 6.26
C VAL A 209 2.88 -4.12 5.42
N VAL A 210 2.90 -2.84 5.77
CA VAL A 210 2.17 -1.80 5.02
C VAL A 210 3.16 -0.94 4.27
N VAL A 211 2.90 -0.78 2.98
CA VAL A 211 3.82 -0.09 2.07
C VAL A 211 3.11 0.95 1.22
N THR A 212 3.88 1.89 0.71
CA THR A 212 3.40 2.95 -0.21
C THR A 212 4.51 3.30 -1.19
N VAL A 213 4.22 3.38 -2.47
CA VAL A 213 5.10 4.06 -3.44
C VAL A 213 4.96 5.56 -3.22
N ILE A 214 6.04 6.25 -2.90
CA ILE A 214 6.01 7.66 -2.48
C ILE A 214 6.52 8.63 -3.53
N ASP A 215 7.23 8.12 -4.52
CA ASP A 215 7.74 8.82 -5.69
C ASP A 215 8.02 7.83 -6.83
N ALA A 216 8.78 8.26 -7.85
CA ALA A 216 9.00 7.47 -9.06
C ALA A 216 9.78 6.16 -8.82
N ASP A 217 10.59 6.07 -7.76
CA ASP A 217 11.55 5.00 -7.56
C ASP A 217 11.62 4.45 -6.13
N THR A 218 10.77 4.96 -5.21
CA THR A 218 10.87 4.65 -3.78
C THR A 218 9.64 3.94 -3.25
N LEU A 219 9.82 2.76 -2.66
CA LEU A 219 8.84 2.11 -1.79
C LEU A 219 9.12 2.47 -0.34
N ALA A 220 8.11 2.98 0.36
CA ALA A 220 8.18 3.27 1.78
C ALA A 220 7.42 2.20 2.60
N ILE A 221 8.04 1.68 3.65
CA ILE A 221 7.44 0.82 4.66
C ILE A 221 6.96 1.70 5.81
N GLY A 222 5.65 1.77 6.02
CA GLY A 222 5.06 2.52 7.13
C GLY A 222 5.00 1.74 8.44
N CYS A 223 4.80 0.42 8.37
CA CYS A 223 4.88 -0.45 9.55
C CYS A 223 5.10 -1.92 9.18
N ILE A 224 5.60 -2.69 10.15
CA ILE A 224 5.50 -4.16 10.18
C ILE A 224 4.85 -4.52 11.51
N GLN A 225 3.66 -5.14 11.45
CA GLN A 225 2.88 -5.50 12.62
C GLN A 225 2.77 -7.02 12.73
N GLY A 226 2.98 -7.54 13.93
CA GLY A 226 2.69 -8.91 14.30
C GLY A 226 1.43 -8.99 15.15
N PRO A 227 1.16 -10.16 15.76
CA PRO A 227 0.07 -10.35 16.68
C PRO A 227 0.23 -9.42 17.90
N ASP A 228 -0.88 -8.96 18.44
CA ASP A 228 -0.99 -8.18 19.67
C ASP A 228 -1.71 -8.98 20.76
N GLY A 229 -1.75 -8.42 21.99
CA GLY A 229 -2.37 -9.07 23.14
C GLY A 229 -1.42 -9.93 23.99
N GLY A 230 -1.99 -10.62 24.97
CA GLY A 230 -1.24 -11.38 25.99
C GLY A 230 -0.38 -12.51 25.42
N ASP A 231 -0.88 -13.21 24.41
CA ASP A 231 -0.24 -14.39 23.80
C ASP A 231 0.65 -14.08 22.59
N ALA A 232 0.83 -12.79 22.28
CA ALA A 232 1.58 -12.35 21.09
C ALA A 232 2.98 -12.98 21.00
N ARG A 233 3.70 -13.06 22.12
CA ARG A 233 5.06 -13.65 22.15
C ARG A 233 5.05 -15.14 21.83
N GLU A 234 4.06 -15.88 22.35
CA GLU A 234 3.96 -17.31 22.09
C GLU A 234 3.56 -17.59 20.65
N THR A 235 2.61 -16.82 20.12
CA THR A 235 2.24 -16.86 18.71
C THR A 235 3.44 -16.63 17.79
N VAL A 236 4.26 -15.61 18.08
CA VAL A 236 5.48 -15.33 17.31
C VAL A 236 6.49 -16.47 17.39
N ARG A 237 6.67 -17.09 18.58
CA ARG A 237 7.56 -18.25 18.77
C ARG A 237 7.06 -19.46 17.99
N ALA A 238 5.74 -19.76 18.05
CA ALA A 238 5.12 -20.85 17.34
C ALA A 238 5.27 -20.68 15.82
N LEU A 239 4.95 -19.49 15.30
CA LEU A 239 5.14 -19.16 13.88
C LEU A 239 6.60 -19.29 13.45
N THR A 240 7.54 -18.80 14.25
CA THR A 240 8.97 -18.91 13.94
C THR A 240 9.42 -20.36 13.85
N ARG A 241 8.97 -21.24 14.78
CA ARG A 241 9.25 -22.67 14.74
C ARG A 241 8.67 -23.32 13.47
N ASN A 242 7.42 -22.99 13.14
CA ASN A 242 6.69 -23.56 12.00
C ASN A 242 7.20 -23.06 10.65
N LEU A 243 7.80 -21.87 10.62
CA LEU A 243 8.53 -21.33 9.47
C LEU A 243 10.00 -21.77 9.43
N HIS A 244 10.35 -22.91 10.04
CA HIS A 244 11.72 -23.47 10.09
C HIS A 244 12.76 -22.51 10.67
N GLY A 245 12.36 -21.66 11.61
CA GLY A 245 13.24 -20.64 12.22
C GLY A 245 13.29 -19.32 11.47
N LEU A 246 12.52 -19.13 10.41
CA LEU A 246 12.35 -17.83 9.76
C LEU A 246 11.45 -16.94 10.64
N ARG A 247 12.00 -15.83 11.13
CA ARG A 247 11.18 -14.86 11.86
C ARG A 247 10.13 -14.24 10.95
N PRO A 248 8.83 -14.25 11.30
CA PRO A 248 7.76 -13.72 10.45
C PRO A 248 8.02 -12.27 10.01
N ARG A 249 8.59 -11.45 10.90
CA ARG A 249 8.97 -10.06 10.59
C ARG A 249 9.99 -9.97 9.43
N CYS A 250 10.95 -10.91 9.39
CA CYS A 250 11.92 -10.99 8.30
C CYS A 250 11.29 -11.46 6.98
N LEU A 251 10.29 -12.34 7.05
CA LEU A 251 9.50 -12.75 5.88
C LEU A 251 8.73 -11.56 5.30
N MET A 252 8.08 -10.75 6.16
CA MET A 252 7.37 -9.54 5.72
C MET A 252 8.29 -8.55 5.01
N LEU A 253 9.48 -8.32 5.56
CA LEU A 253 10.46 -7.44 4.93
C LEU A 253 10.98 -8.03 3.60
N ALA A 254 11.16 -9.35 3.51
CA ALA A 254 11.54 -10.00 2.25
C ALA A 254 10.47 -9.79 1.17
N LEU A 255 9.18 -9.88 1.53
CA LEU A 255 8.06 -9.60 0.63
C LEU A 255 7.99 -8.13 0.19
N ALA A 256 8.24 -7.19 1.09
CA ALA A 256 8.32 -5.77 0.73
C ALA A 256 9.47 -5.50 -0.26
N ARG A 257 10.64 -6.12 -0.04
CA ARG A 257 11.78 -6.07 -0.97
C ARG A 257 11.46 -6.72 -2.32
N ALA A 258 10.77 -7.87 -2.31
CA ALA A 258 10.34 -8.54 -3.53
C ALA A 258 9.37 -7.69 -4.33
N LEU A 259 8.40 -7.06 -3.68
CA LEU A 259 7.47 -6.14 -4.33
C LEU A 259 8.20 -4.93 -4.94
N ALA A 260 9.13 -4.30 -4.19
CA ALA A 260 9.89 -3.18 -4.69
C ALA A 260 10.71 -3.55 -5.95
N ARG A 261 11.38 -4.71 -5.93
CA ARG A 261 12.12 -5.23 -7.09
C ARG A 261 11.20 -5.52 -8.27
N HIS A 262 10.06 -6.19 -8.01
CA HIS A 262 9.09 -6.52 -9.05
C HIS A 262 8.55 -5.26 -9.73
N TRP A 263 8.33 -4.20 -8.97
CA TRP A 263 7.87 -2.91 -9.46
C TRP A 263 9.00 -2.02 -10.02
N GLY A 264 10.25 -2.52 -10.10
CA GLY A 264 11.40 -1.80 -10.61
C GLY A 264 11.79 -0.57 -9.79
N LEU A 265 11.40 -0.53 -8.51
CA LEU A 265 11.76 0.55 -7.61
C LEU A 265 13.20 0.36 -7.13
N SER A 266 13.97 1.44 -7.08
CA SER A 266 15.40 1.40 -6.76
C SER A 266 15.69 1.62 -5.28
N ARG A 267 14.75 2.19 -4.53
CA ARG A 267 14.92 2.57 -3.13
C ARG A 267 13.85 1.96 -2.23
N LEU A 268 14.27 1.56 -1.04
CA LEU A 268 13.37 1.07 0.01
C LEU A 268 13.60 1.90 1.28
N LEU A 269 12.61 2.69 1.67
CA LEU A 269 12.63 3.46 2.90
C LEU A 269 11.73 2.81 3.96
N ALA A 270 12.04 3.00 5.22
CA ALA A 270 11.23 2.52 6.33
C ALA A 270 11.12 3.60 7.42
N VAL A 271 9.94 3.74 8.00
CA VAL A 271 9.69 4.73 9.05
C VAL A 271 10.29 4.26 10.37
N GLY A 272 11.11 5.10 10.99
CA GLY A 272 11.65 4.89 12.34
C GLY A 272 10.68 5.29 13.45
N ASN A 273 11.04 4.95 14.67
CA ASN A 273 10.23 5.18 15.87
C ASN A 273 9.81 6.64 16.03
N ALA A 274 10.76 7.58 15.82
CA ALA A 274 10.51 9.01 16.04
C ALA A 274 9.49 9.60 15.06
N ALA A 275 9.52 9.13 13.81
CA ALA A 275 8.70 9.64 12.72
C ALA A 275 7.36 8.91 12.57
N HIS A 276 7.15 7.79 13.25
CA HIS A 276 5.97 6.95 13.07
C HIS A 276 4.66 7.73 13.32
N PRO A 277 3.65 7.63 12.44
CA PRO A 277 2.43 8.45 12.50
C PRO A 277 1.61 8.21 13.75
N LEU A 278 1.63 7.00 14.30
CA LEU A 278 0.89 6.61 15.51
C LEU A 278 1.68 6.81 16.80
N ARG A 279 2.92 7.31 16.73
CA ARG A 279 3.70 7.58 17.94
C ARG A 279 3.00 8.62 18.82
N ASN A 280 2.68 8.20 20.04
CA ASN A 280 2.18 9.09 21.09
C ASN A 280 3.26 9.23 22.18
N PRO A 281 3.76 10.44 22.48
CA PRO A 281 4.76 10.65 23.53
C PRO A 281 4.32 10.18 24.91
N ARG A 282 3.01 10.14 25.15
CA ARG A 282 2.39 9.74 26.44
C ARG A 282 2.19 8.22 26.56
N ARG A 283 2.39 7.44 25.50
CA ARG A 283 2.22 5.98 25.50
C ARG A 283 3.53 5.32 25.09
N ARG A 284 3.88 4.20 25.74
CA ARG A 284 5.03 3.40 25.36
C ARG A 284 4.80 2.83 23.97
N PHE A 285 5.65 3.18 23.03
CA PHE A 285 5.69 2.57 21.72
C PHE A 285 6.32 1.18 21.87
N VAL A 286 5.55 0.14 21.61
CA VAL A 286 5.96 -1.25 21.92
C VAL A 286 6.93 -1.79 20.86
N ALA A 287 6.78 -1.36 19.59
CA ALA A 287 7.65 -1.79 18.51
C ALA A 287 8.92 -0.94 18.48
N ASP A 288 10.08 -1.58 18.55
CA ASP A 288 11.36 -0.92 18.29
C ASP A 288 11.70 -1.10 16.82
N TYR A 289 11.32 -0.09 16.02
CA TYR A 289 11.61 -0.09 14.59
C TYR A 289 13.06 0.27 14.31
N ASP A 290 13.63 1.21 15.07
CA ASP A 290 15.00 1.68 14.83
C ASP A 290 16.00 0.53 15.00
N ALA A 291 15.97 -0.17 16.12
CA ALA A 291 16.81 -1.36 16.34
C ALA A 291 16.58 -2.45 15.29
N TYR A 292 15.33 -2.62 14.81
CA TYR A 292 15.07 -3.60 13.77
C TYR A 292 15.61 -3.18 12.40
N TRP A 293 15.50 -1.91 12.03
CA TRP A 293 16.04 -1.44 10.75
C TRP A 293 17.57 -1.53 10.74
N GLU A 294 18.23 -1.21 11.85
CA GLU A 294 19.67 -1.38 12.02
C GLU A 294 20.09 -2.86 11.90
N GLU A 295 19.35 -3.80 12.55
CA GLU A 295 19.54 -5.24 12.37
C GLU A 295 19.43 -5.67 10.88
N GLN A 296 18.62 -4.99 10.10
CA GLN A 296 18.44 -5.24 8.68
C GLN A 296 19.41 -4.45 7.79
N HIS A 297 20.46 -3.89 8.37
CA HIS A 297 21.47 -3.05 7.70
C HIS A 297 20.88 -1.75 7.11
N GLY A 298 19.83 -1.24 7.73
CA GLY A 298 19.25 0.06 7.41
C GLY A 298 20.17 1.18 7.88
N ARG A 299 20.22 2.24 7.08
CA ARG A 299 20.95 3.48 7.42
C ARG A 299 19.95 4.59 7.65
N GLU A 300 20.02 5.26 8.77
CA GLU A 300 19.22 6.45 9.04
C GLU A 300 19.57 7.56 8.04
N THR A 301 18.55 8.16 7.43
CA THR A 301 18.70 9.18 6.39
C THR A 301 18.28 10.58 6.84
N GLY A 302 18.06 10.79 8.15
CA GLY A 302 17.45 12.00 8.67
C GLY A 302 15.91 11.94 8.62
N ASP A 303 15.26 12.91 9.25
CA ASP A 303 13.80 12.99 9.34
C ASP A 303 13.09 11.73 9.89
N GLY A 304 13.88 10.82 10.52
CA GLY A 304 13.40 9.58 11.12
C GLY A 304 13.07 8.48 10.11
N TRP A 305 13.68 8.50 8.93
CA TRP A 305 13.64 7.43 7.94
C TRP A 305 14.90 6.57 7.99
N TYR A 306 14.75 5.31 7.61
CA TYR A 306 15.83 4.36 7.37
C TYR A 306 15.81 3.91 5.92
N GLU A 307 16.94 4.02 5.24
CA GLU A 307 17.13 3.43 3.91
C GLU A 307 17.62 1.99 4.07
N LEU A 308 16.84 1.04 3.55
CA LEU A 308 17.13 -0.39 3.66
C LEU A 308 17.73 -0.90 2.36
N PRO A 309 18.71 -1.82 2.43
CA PRO A 309 19.24 -2.45 1.22
C PRO A 309 18.14 -3.24 0.51
N LEU A 310 17.91 -2.93 -0.76
CA LEU A 310 16.95 -3.64 -1.61
C LEU A 310 17.44 -5.05 -1.94
N HIS A 311 18.77 -5.20 -2.07
CA HIS A 311 19.48 -6.46 -2.29
C HIS A 311 20.44 -6.73 -1.12
N PRO A 312 19.92 -7.20 0.04
CA PRO A 312 20.79 -7.49 1.18
C PRO A 312 21.73 -8.64 0.85
N GLN A 313 22.96 -8.57 1.37
CA GLN A 313 23.86 -9.72 1.35
C GLN A 313 23.22 -10.87 2.13
N ARG A 314 23.12 -12.02 1.51
CA ARG A 314 22.55 -13.23 2.11
C ARG A 314 23.62 -14.26 2.32
N LYS A 315 23.58 -14.94 3.46
CA LYS A 315 24.40 -16.14 3.68
C LYS A 315 24.03 -17.19 2.64
N THR A 316 25.02 -17.87 2.12
CA THR A 316 24.87 -19.04 1.26
C THR A 316 24.88 -20.31 2.10
N GLU A 317 24.55 -21.45 1.55
CA GLU A 317 24.62 -22.72 2.27
C GLU A 317 26.06 -23.04 2.69
N ALA A 318 27.06 -22.58 1.95
CA ALA A 318 28.47 -22.78 2.27
C ALA A 318 28.86 -22.04 3.57
N ASP A 319 28.24 -20.91 3.87
CA ASP A 319 28.48 -20.12 5.08
C ASP A 319 27.84 -20.73 6.33
N ILE A 320 27.08 -21.84 6.16
CA ILE A 320 26.30 -22.44 7.25
C ILE A 320 26.97 -23.75 7.70
N PRO A 321 27.20 -23.95 9.01
CA PRO A 321 27.69 -25.21 9.55
C PRO A 321 26.79 -26.41 9.09
N SER A 322 27.42 -27.54 8.78
CA SER A 322 26.75 -28.70 8.17
C SER A 322 25.48 -29.13 8.91
N GLN A 323 25.53 -29.13 10.25
CA GLN A 323 24.39 -29.49 11.12
C GLN A 323 23.18 -28.57 10.99
N HIS A 324 23.34 -27.34 10.48
CA HIS A 324 22.28 -26.35 10.33
C HIS A 324 21.83 -26.15 8.88
N ARG A 325 22.48 -26.78 7.89
CA ARG A 325 22.15 -26.61 6.46
C ARG A 325 20.74 -27.05 6.11
N SER A 326 20.25 -28.16 6.67
CA SER A 326 18.89 -28.61 6.42
C SER A 326 17.84 -27.59 6.86
N ALA A 327 17.98 -27.03 8.07
CA ALA A 327 17.06 -25.98 8.54
C ALA A 327 17.19 -24.68 7.72
N PHE A 328 18.41 -24.35 7.30
CA PHE A 328 18.65 -23.21 6.41
C PHE A 328 17.93 -23.38 5.07
N ARG A 329 18.08 -24.52 4.38
CA ARG A 329 17.39 -24.80 3.10
C ARG A 329 15.89 -24.70 3.22
N LYS A 330 15.29 -25.30 4.26
CA LYS A 330 13.84 -25.25 4.50
C LYS A 330 13.33 -23.83 4.71
N ARG A 331 14.07 -23.03 5.48
CA ARG A 331 13.76 -21.62 5.73
C ARG A 331 13.84 -20.77 4.46
N GLU A 332 14.88 -20.99 3.64
CA GLU A 332 15.03 -20.30 2.37
C GLU A 332 13.95 -20.73 1.36
N ALA A 333 13.55 -22.00 1.35
CA ALA A 333 12.45 -22.48 0.51
C ALA A 333 11.13 -21.77 0.82
N VAL A 334 10.78 -21.59 2.10
CA VAL A 334 9.57 -20.83 2.49
C VAL A 334 9.64 -19.39 2.00
N ARG A 335 10.79 -18.74 2.13
CA ARG A 335 10.98 -17.35 1.68
C ARG A 335 10.86 -17.24 0.17
N ILE A 336 11.53 -18.13 -0.57
CA ILE A 336 11.49 -18.14 -2.04
C ILE A 336 10.06 -18.39 -2.52
N GLU A 337 9.34 -19.31 -1.90
CA GLU A 337 7.96 -19.61 -2.26
C GLU A 337 7.04 -18.40 -2.01
N ALA A 338 7.21 -17.69 -0.89
CA ALA A 338 6.45 -16.48 -0.62
C ALA A 338 6.74 -15.37 -1.65
N GLU A 339 8.00 -15.16 -2.00
CA GLU A 339 8.41 -14.20 -3.04
C GLU A 339 7.86 -14.62 -4.42
N ARG A 340 7.84 -15.93 -4.74
CA ARG A 340 7.29 -16.47 -5.97
C ARG A 340 5.78 -16.23 -6.08
N LEU A 341 5.01 -16.57 -5.04
CA LEU A 341 3.56 -16.33 -5.00
C LEU A 341 3.21 -14.85 -5.24
N LEU A 342 3.99 -13.95 -4.64
CA LEU A 342 3.82 -12.52 -4.85
C LEU A 342 4.11 -12.12 -6.31
N SER A 343 5.23 -12.58 -6.86
CA SER A 343 5.62 -12.27 -8.24
C SER A 343 4.64 -12.85 -9.26
N ASP A 344 4.20 -14.09 -9.06
CA ASP A 344 3.22 -14.74 -9.95
C ASP A 344 1.90 -13.98 -9.99
N ALA A 345 1.43 -13.49 -8.84
CA ALA A 345 0.22 -12.68 -8.78
C ALA A 345 0.38 -11.35 -9.52
N MET A 346 1.55 -10.73 -9.42
CA MET A 346 1.84 -9.47 -10.13
C MET A 346 2.05 -9.65 -11.64
N ASN A 347 2.44 -10.85 -12.09
CA ASN A 347 2.60 -11.21 -13.49
C ASN A 347 1.31 -11.79 -14.11
N ALA A 348 0.28 -12.06 -13.31
CA ALA A 348 -0.88 -12.83 -13.76
C ALA A 348 -1.67 -12.09 -14.84
N MET A 349 -1.59 -12.57 -16.06
CA MET A 349 -2.66 -12.39 -17.06
C MET A 349 -3.98 -12.93 -16.47
N PRO A 350 -5.15 -12.38 -16.83
CA PRO A 350 -6.43 -12.77 -16.24
C PRO A 350 -6.70 -14.27 -16.47
N ARG A 351 -6.42 -15.08 -15.45
CA ARG A 351 -6.89 -16.48 -15.43
C ARG A 351 -8.38 -16.44 -15.22
N ARG A 352 -9.15 -17.05 -16.13
CA ARG A 352 -10.58 -17.31 -15.95
C ARG A 352 -10.76 -18.02 -14.59
N HIS A 353 -11.40 -17.36 -13.64
CA HIS A 353 -11.74 -17.92 -12.33
C HIS A 353 -12.63 -19.15 -12.53
N ARG A 354 -12.16 -20.31 -12.07
CA ARG A 354 -13.07 -21.39 -11.65
C ARG A 354 -13.78 -20.88 -10.39
N GLN A 355 -15.08 -20.67 -10.52
CA GLN A 355 -15.95 -20.30 -9.41
C GLN A 355 -15.92 -21.44 -8.37
N HIS A 356 -15.33 -21.18 -7.21
CA HIS A 356 -15.74 -21.82 -5.98
C HIS A 356 -16.56 -20.79 -5.21
N GLU A 357 -17.83 -21.08 -5.07
CA GLU A 357 -18.73 -20.38 -4.17
C GLU A 357 -18.15 -20.40 -2.76
N ALA A 358 -17.74 -19.25 -2.29
CA ALA A 358 -17.43 -19.02 -0.88
C ALA A 358 -18.43 -18.00 -0.36
N HIS A 359 -19.20 -18.42 0.63
CA HIS A 359 -20.10 -17.58 1.41
C HIS A 359 -19.43 -16.28 1.78
N ALA A 360 -20.09 -15.17 1.45
CA ALA A 360 -19.71 -13.85 1.90
C ALA A 360 -19.88 -13.78 3.42
N VAL A 361 -18.77 -13.93 4.14
CA VAL A 361 -18.71 -13.53 5.54
C VAL A 361 -18.44 -12.04 5.52
N GLU A 362 -19.38 -11.25 6.00
CA GLU A 362 -19.16 -9.83 6.30
C GLU A 362 -17.92 -9.71 7.21
N PRO A 363 -16.94 -8.86 6.87
CA PRO A 363 -15.79 -8.68 7.76
C PRO A 363 -16.26 -7.98 9.03
N ASP A 364 -16.37 -8.73 10.11
CA ASP A 364 -16.48 -8.20 11.46
C ASP A 364 -15.20 -7.43 11.80
N PHE A 365 -15.30 -6.11 11.78
CA PHE A 365 -14.26 -5.23 12.31
C PHE A 365 -14.36 -5.23 13.83
N GLY A 366 -13.91 -6.33 14.46
CA GLY A 366 -13.94 -6.51 15.91
C GLY A 366 -13.41 -5.32 16.70
N PRO A 367 -13.79 -5.21 18.00
CA PRO A 367 -13.61 -4.01 18.83
C PRO A 367 -12.18 -3.68 19.25
N LEU A 368 -11.16 -4.33 18.71
CA LEU A 368 -9.77 -4.33 19.19
C LEU A 368 -9.00 -3.00 19.10
N LEU A 369 -9.59 -1.95 18.54
CA LEU A 369 -8.88 -0.66 18.41
C LEU A 369 -9.65 0.57 18.90
N HIS A 370 -10.74 0.38 19.66
CA HIS A 370 -11.51 1.51 20.20
C HIS A 370 -10.74 2.33 21.23
N GLY A 371 -9.68 1.79 21.82
CA GLY A 371 -8.91 2.47 22.86
C GLY A 371 -7.80 3.43 22.39
N ILE A 372 -7.39 3.37 21.13
CA ILE A 372 -6.18 4.10 20.70
C ILE A 372 -6.50 5.44 20.02
N CYS A 373 -7.68 5.60 19.43
CA CYS A 373 -8.00 6.79 18.62
C CYS A 373 -9.07 7.73 19.20
N ALA A 374 -9.68 7.42 20.34
CA ALA A 374 -10.76 8.25 20.90
C ALA A 374 -10.27 9.59 21.48
N GLU A 375 -8.97 9.74 21.76
CA GLU A 375 -8.41 10.92 22.43
C GLU A 375 -7.53 11.81 21.53
N ALA A 376 -7.58 11.65 20.21
CA ALA A 376 -6.81 12.49 19.29
C ALA A 376 -7.71 13.48 18.51
N SER A 377 -8.77 13.98 19.18
CA SER A 377 -9.60 15.10 18.67
C SER A 377 -9.12 16.41 19.27
#